data_3c477be6b4dee355669d7ee52a1c043b
#
_entry.id   3c477be6b4dee355669d7ee52a1c043b
#
_cell.length_a   1.000
_cell.length_b   1.000
_cell.length_c   1.000
_cell.angle_alpha   90.00
_cell.angle_beta   90.00
_cell.angle_gamma   90.00
#
_symmetry.space_group_name_H-M   'P 1'
#
loop_
_entity.id
_entity.type
_entity.pdbx_description
1 polymer ?
#
loop_
_entity_poly.entity_id
_entity_poly.type
_entity_poly.pdbx_seq_one_letter_code
_entity_poly.pdbx_strand_id
1 'polypeptide(L)'
;MKLPAIFLVLLALAATPFAQDQPDRAAQSEKRQRLADGLNYQKGEITLKGGLAKIHVPEDFRYLDSKDANKVLSGLWGNPPNSGTLGLIVPAKISVASEEAWAVVITYDEDGYVKDNDAETINYDKELQTMREDTLRANKEREKAGYPGIELVGWATPPRYDKATHKMYWAKELKVVGGDENSLNYNIRMLGRRGVLVLNAVAGMSQLQEIESAVPAVLAMVDFQEGHRYTDFNASTDKVATYGLAALVAGGLAAKAGLFKGLLVALLAAKKLVIVGFLAAAAWLKKVFGKKE
;
A
#
# COMPACT_ATOMS: atom_id res chain seq x y z
N MET A 1 1.60 -15.59 -13.78
CA MET A 1 0.58 -14.81 -13.05
C MET A 1 1.32 -14.10 -11.91
N LYS A 2 1.63 -12.81 -12.08
CA LYS A 2 2.41 -12.05 -11.08
C LYS A 2 1.47 -11.75 -9.90
N LEU A 3 1.74 -12.35 -8.74
CA LEU A 3 1.10 -11.98 -7.48
C LEU A 3 1.40 -10.50 -7.21
N PRO A 4 0.40 -9.66 -6.91
CA PRO A 4 0.66 -8.33 -6.41
C PRO A 4 1.28 -8.48 -5.02
N ALA A 5 2.55 -8.11 -4.89
CA ALA A 5 3.24 -8.10 -3.62
C ALA A 5 2.60 -7.04 -2.71
N ILE A 6 2.31 -7.43 -1.48
CA ILE A 6 2.00 -6.49 -0.39
C ILE A 6 3.30 -5.73 -0.13
N PHE A 7 3.44 -4.55 -0.74
CA PHE A 7 4.59 -3.69 -0.51
C PHE A 7 4.38 -2.94 0.80
N LEU A 8 4.84 -3.57 1.88
CA LEU A 8 5.16 -2.83 3.09
C LEU A 8 6.47 -2.09 2.78
N VAL A 9 6.38 -0.80 2.52
CA VAL A 9 7.58 0.05 2.41
C VAL A 9 8.12 0.21 3.81
N LEU A 10 9.36 -0.21 4.02
CA LEU A 10 10.08 -0.12 5.28
C LEU A 10 11.27 0.80 5.13
N LEU A 11 11.55 1.56 6.16
CA LEU A 11 12.87 2.11 6.37
C LEU A 11 13.74 0.93 6.84
N ALA A 12 14.46 0.28 5.94
CA ALA A 12 15.47 -0.68 6.32
C ALA A 12 16.71 0.11 6.75
N LEU A 13 16.82 0.40 8.04
CA LEU A 13 18.12 0.68 8.63
C LEU A 13 18.91 -0.63 8.50
N ALA A 14 19.90 -0.62 7.62
CA ALA A 14 20.75 -1.77 7.41
C ALA A 14 21.47 -2.09 8.72
N ALA A 15 21.04 -3.16 9.39
CA ALA A 15 21.80 -3.73 10.48
C ALA A 15 23.15 -4.19 9.93
N THR A 16 24.19 -3.40 10.18
CA THR A 16 25.57 -3.80 9.86
C THR A 16 26.04 -4.73 10.96
N PRO A 17 26.54 -5.93 10.63
CA PRO A 17 27.21 -6.76 11.63
C PRO A 17 28.37 -6.00 12.23
N PHE A 18 28.54 -6.08 13.56
CA PHE A 18 29.64 -5.51 14.30
C PHE A 18 30.98 -5.92 13.66
N ALA A 19 31.86 -4.90 13.44
CA ALA A 19 33.21 -4.99 12.91
C ALA A 19 33.34 -5.27 11.38
N GLN A 20 32.91 -4.32 10.55
CA GLN A 20 33.52 -4.12 9.24
C GLN A 20 34.21 -2.75 9.17
N ASP A 21 35.35 -2.70 8.48
CA ASP A 21 36.29 -1.60 8.48
C ASP A 21 35.68 -0.20 8.25
N GLN A 22 36.12 0.80 9.00
CA GLN A 22 35.70 2.21 8.87
C GLN A 22 35.79 2.78 7.45
N PRO A 23 36.74 2.41 6.58
CA PRO A 23 36.82 2.90 5.20
C PRO A 23 35.63 2.45 4.32
N ASP A 24 35.09 1.28 4.55
CA ASP A 24 33.93 0.78 3.76
C ASP A 24 32.64 1.54 4.10
N ARG A 25 32.43 1.92 5.36
CA ARG A 25 31.27 2.71 5.78
C ARG A 25 31.30 4.12 5.20
N ALA A 26 32.48 4.76 5.17
CA ALA A 26 32.65 6.09 4.59
C ALA A 26 32.34 6.09 3.07
N ALA A 27 32.92 5.14 2.34
CA ALA A 27 32.65 4.96 0.91
C ALA A 27 31.17 4.66 0.59
N GLN A 28 30.53 3.86 1.42
CA GLN A 28 29.11 3.56 1.28
C GLN A 28 28.24 4.79 1.57
N SER A 29 28.55 5.57 2.62
CA SER A 29 27.88 6.82 2.95
C SER A 29 28.01 7.85 1.82
N GLU A 30 29.21 8.03 1.28
CA GLU A 30 29.45 8.93 0.13
C GLU A 30 28.68 8.48 -1.13
N LYS A 31 28.61 7.18 -1.39
CA LYS A 31 27.82 6.63 -2.51
C LYS A 31 26.33 6.93 -2.34
N ARG A 32 25.81 6.74 -1.12
CA ARG A 32 24.41 7.06 -0.78
C ARG A 32 24.14 8.56 -0.96
N GLN A 33 25.03 9.42 -0.47
CA GLN A 33 24.90 10.88 -0.59
C GLN A 33 24.95 11.31 -2.05
N ARG A 34 25.90 10.81 -2.86
CA ARG A 34 25.95 11.10 -4.31
C ARG A 34 24.67 10.71 -5.05
N LEU A 35 24.02 9.59 -4.66
CA LEU A 35 22.74 9.22 -5.23
C LEU A 35 21.65 10.22 -4.83
N ALA A 36 21.61 10.63 -3.56
CA ALA A 36 20.66 11.62 -3.06
C ALA A 36 20.81 12.98 -3.74
N ASP A 37 22.06 13.43 -3.95
CA ASP A 37 22.37 14.71 -4.62
C ASP A 37 21.99 14.70 -6.11
N GLY A 38 21.98 13.52 -6.74
CA GLY A 38 21.60 13.34 -8.15
C GLY A 38 20.08 13.19 -8.40
N LEU A 39 19.23 13.36 -7.37
CA LEU A 39 17.79 13.29 -7.51
C LEU A 39 17.20 14.64 -7.95
N ASN A 40 16.13 14.59 -8.75
CA ASN A 40 15.42 15.78 -9.23
C ASN A 40 14.31 16.19 -8.24
N TYR A 41 14.67 16.97 -7.23
CA TYR A 41 13.73 17.48 -6.24
C TYR A 41 12.88 18.62 -6.81
N GLN A 42 11.56 18.49 -6.69
CA GLN A 42 10.56 19.42 -7.20
C GLN A 42 9.83 20.10 -6.04
N LYS A 43 9.35 21.32 -6.26
CA LYS A 43 8.52 22.13 -5.35
C LYS A 43 7.36 22.77 -6.10
N GLY A 44 6.45 23.38 -5.37
CA GLY A 44 5.29 24.06 -5.95
C GLY A 44 4.19 23.09 -6.38
N GLU A 45 3.49 23.41 -7.44
CA GLU A 45 2.34 22.62 -7.91
C GLU A 45 2.79 21.44 -8.76
N ILE A 46 2.47 20.24 -8.33
CA ILE A 46 2.71 18.97 -9.03
C ILE A 46 1.36 18.36 -9.37
N THR A 47 1.16 18.01 -10.63
CA THR A 47 -0.02 17.26 -11.07
C THR A 47 0.34 15.78 -11.17
N LEU A 48 -0.35 14.93 -10.41
CA LEU A 48 -0.18 13.48 -10.49
C LEU A 48 -0.69 12.94 -11.82
N LYS A 49 -0.11 11.80 -12.23
CA LYS A 49 -0.42 11.15 -13.50
C LYS A 49 -1.92 11.07 -13.79
N GLY A 50 -2.32 11.45 -14.99
CA GLY A 50 -3.71 11.41 -15.45
C GLY A 50 -4.60 12.52 -14.89
N GLY A 51 -4.04 13.56 -14.26
CA GLY A 51 -4.83 14.63 -13.65
C GLY A 51 -5.60 14.19 -12.39
N LEU A 52 -5.18 13.08 -11.77
CA LEU A 52 -5.86 12.48 -10.62
C LEU A 52 -5.97 13.43 -9.44
N ALA A 53 -4.85 14.02 -9.08
CA ALA A 53 -4.72 14.92 -7.93
C ALA A 53 -3.61 15.93 -8.18
N LYS A 54 -3.68 17.05 -7.44
CA LYS A 54 -2.61 18.04 -7.35
C LYS A 54 -1.94 17.96 -5.99
N ILE A 55 -0.64 18.21 -5.98
CA ILE A 55 0.16 18.34 -4.76
C ILE A 55 0.76 19.74 -4.75
N HIS A 56 0.45 20.52 -3.73
CA HIS A 56 1.05 21.83 -3.48
C HIS A 56 2.21 21.67 -2.49
N VAL A 57 3.41 21.45 -3.00
CA VAL A 57 4.60 21.18 -2.20
C VAL A 57 5.16 22.49 -1.62
N PRO A 58 5.05 22.74 -0.29
CA PRO A 58 5.55 23.94 0.35
C PRO A 58 7.08 23.89 0.54
N GLU A 59 7.69 25.00 1.01
CA GLU A 59 9.12 25.15 1.17
C GLU A 59 9.78 24.11 2.10
N ASP A 60 9.03 23.63 3.10
CA ASP A 60 9.53 22.65 4.07
C ASP A 60 9.58 21.22 3.52
N PHE A 61 9.08 21.00 2.31
CA PHE A 61 9.05 19.70 1.65
C PHE A 61 9.58 19.76 0.21
N ARG A 62 9.89 18.60 -0.32
CA ARG A 62 10.28 18.38 -1.72
C ARG A 62 9.56 17.15 -2.24
N TYR A 63 9.28 17.14 -3.52
CA TYR A 63 8.66 16.01 -4.21
C TYR A 63 9.68 15.35 -5.15
N LEU A 64 9.64 14.02 -5.20
CA LEU A 64 10.35 13.19 -6.17
C LEU A 64 9.31 12.44 -7.01
N ASP A 65 9.48 12.45 -8.32
CA ASP A 65 8.63 11.68 -9.22
C ASP A 65 8.79 10.16 -9.04
N SER A 66 7.98 9.37 -9.72
CA SER A 66 7.99 7.91 -9.64
C SER A 66 9.38 7.29 -9.89
N LYS A 67 10.16 7.86 -10.81
CA LYS A 67 11.50 7.36 -11.16
C LYS A 67 12.48 7.58 -10.01
N ASP A 68 12.55 8.79 -9.50
CA ASP A 68 13.47 9.16 -8.43
C ASP A 68 13.01 8.61 -7.07
N ALA A 69 11.70 8.52 -6.84
CA ALA A 69 11.14 7.81 -5.69
C ALA A 69 11.61 6.34 -5.63
N ASN A 70 11.61 5.62 -6.74
CA ASN A 70 12.11 4.24 -6.78
C ASN A 70 13.62 4.13 -6.56
N LYS A 71 14.42 5.12 -6.96
CA LYS A 71 15.86 5.16 -6.62
C LYS A 71 16.07 5.28 -5.10
N VAL A 72 15.24 6.09 -4.42
CA VAL A 72 15.29 6.18 -2.95
C VAL A 72 14.82 4.88 -2.32
N LEU A 73 13.61 4.43 -2.64
CA LEU A 73 12.98 3.28 -1.98
C LEU A 73 13.78 2.00 -2.18
N SER A 74 14.20 1.71 -3.42
CA SER A 74 14.92 0.47 -3.71
C SER A 74 16.44 0.63 -3.62
N GLY A 75 16.98 1.74 -4.10
CA GLY A 75 18.42 1.95 -4.17
C GLY A 75 19.07 2.39 -2.85
N LEU A 76 18.40 3.27 -2.08
CA LEU A 76 18.90 3.74 -0.80
C LEU A 76 18.37 2.96 0.39
N TRP A 77 17.07 2.61 0.37
CA TRP A 77 16.40 2.01 1.52
C TRP A 77 16.18 0.50 1.40
N GLY A 78 16.66 -0.13 0.30
CA GLY A 78 16.66 -1.58 0.13
C GLY A 78 15.29 -2.23 0.02
N ASN A 79 14.24 -1.44 -0.31
CA ASN A 79 12.91 -2.00 -0.51
C ASN A 79 12.83 -2.78 -1.84
N PRO A 80 11.94 -3.77 -1.95
CA PRO A 80 11.63 -4.40 -3.23
C PRO A 80 11.16 -3.37 -4.27
N PRO A 81 11.51 -3.52 -5.55
CA PRO A 81 11.04 -2.62 -6.60
C PRO A 81 9.52 -2.54 -6.67
N ASN A 82 8.99 -1.32 -6.78
CA ASN A 82 7.55 -1.06 -6.86
C ASN A 82 7.21 -0.18 -8.06
N SER A 83 6.42 -0.71 -8.99
CA SER A 83 5.95 0.02 -10.17
C SER A 83 4.72 0.90 -9.92
N GLY A 84 4.08 0.79 -8.75
CA GLY A 84 2.87 1.53 -8.38
C GLY A 84 3.13 2.88 -7.71
N THR A 85 4.38 3.22 -7.41
CA THR A 85 4.74 4.50 -6.77
C THR A 85 4.52 5.64 -7.74
N LEU A 86 3.67 6.60 -7.37
CA LEU A 86 3.43 7.83 -8.13
C LEU A 86 4.46 8.91 -7.82
N GLY A 87 4.96 8.93 -6.59
CA GLY A 87 5.98 9.86 -6.13
C GLY A 87 6.29 9.71 -4.65
N LEU A 88 7.18 10.58 -4.17
CA LEU A 88 7.64 10.62 -2.80
C LEU A 88 7.69 12.08 -2.32
N ILE A 89 7.08 12.38 -1.18
CA ILE A 89 7.26 13.66 -0.48
C ILE A 89 8.28 13.45 0.62
N VAL A 90 9.29 14.30 0.67
CA VAL A 90 10.38 14.25 1.66
C VAL A 90 10.59 15.61 2.33
N PRO A 91 11.03 15.69 3.60
CA PRO A 91 11.39 16.94 4.21
C PRO A 91 12.52 17.65 3.43
N ALA A 92 12.43 18.98 3.31
CA ALA A 92 13.42 19.75 2.56
C ALA A 92 14.79 19.76 3.23
N LYS A 93 14.82 19.69 4.56
CA LYS A 93 16.05 19.84 5.38
C LYS A 93 16.73 18.51 5.71
N ILE A 94 16.09 17.37 5.45
CA ILE A 94 16.62 16.04 5.76
C ILE A 94 17.04 15.36 4.45
N SER A 95 18.27 14.85 4.42
CA SER A 95 18.74 14.05 3.27
C SER A 95 18.07 12.68 3.27
N VAL A 96 17.60 12.22 2.11
CA VAL A 96 17.06 10.84 1.97
C VAL A 96 18.12 9.75 2.18
N ALA A 97 19.41 10.14 2.25
CA ALA A 97 20.52 9.25 2.55
C ALA A 97 20.86 9.18 4.05
N SER A 98 20.31 10.08 4.88
CA SER A 98 20.56 10.09 6.33
C SER A 98 19.82 8.97 7.05
N GLU A 99 20.23 8.67 8.27
CA GLU A 99 19.56 7.70 9.15
C GLU A 99 18.22 8.23 9.67
N GLU A 100 18.08 9.55 9.76
CA GLU A 100 16.86 10.25 10.18
C GLU A 100 15.87 10.48 9.01
N ALA A 101 16.17 9.92 7.83
CA ALA A 101 15.34 10.12 6.65
C ALA A 101 13.96 9.51 6.83
N TRP A 102 12.94 10.27 6.46
CA TRP A 102 11.59 9.77 6.32
C TRP A 102 10.92 10.32 5.05
N ALA A 103 9.89 9.67 4.60
CA ALA A 103 9.16 10.10 3.41
C ALA A 103 7.71 9.65 3.42
N VAL A 104 6.89 10.35 2.65
CA VAL A 104 5.52 9.95 2.33
C VAL A 104 5.49 9.36 0.93
N VAL A 105 5.30 8.07 0.85
CA VAL A 105 5.14 7.33 -0.41
C VAL A 105 3.72 7.50 -0.93
N ILE A 106 3.58 7.89 -2.19
CA ILE A 106 2.29 8.13 -2.85
C ILE A 106 2.01 7.01 -3.83
N THR A 107 0.86 6.34 -3.67
CA THR A 107 0.34 5.35 -4.62
C THR A 107 -1.16 5.57 -4.84
N TYR A 108 -1.74 4.92 -5.85
CA TYR A 108 -3.16 4.96 -6.13
C TYR A 108 -3.71 3.57 -6.41
N ASP A 109 -4.75 3.18 -5.68
CA ASP A 109 -5.46 1.92 -5.85
C ASP A 109 -6.75 2.19 -6.62
N GLU A 110 -6.76 1.89 -7.94
CA GLU A 110 -7.90 2.10 -8.83
C GLU A 110 -8.87 0.91 -8.80
N ASP A 111 -9.43 0.64 -7.61
CA ASP A 111 -10.32 -0.51 -7.39
C ASP A 111 -11.81 -0.20 -7.59
N GLY A 112 -12.14 1.07 -7.74
CA GLY A 112 -13.50 1.62 -7.82
C GLY A 112 -13.85 2.46 -6.60
N TYR A 113 -15.08 2.95 -6.56
CA TYR A 113 -15.62 3.76 -5.47
C TYR A 113 -15.77 2.92 -4.20
N VAL A 114 -15.04 3.26 -3.15
CA VAL A 114 -15.12 2.57 -1.85
C VAL A 114 -16.22 3.22 -1.02
N LYS A 115 -17.26 2.45 -0.69
CA LYS A 115 -18.34 2.93 0.19
C LYS A 115 -17.83 3.04 1.61
N ASP A 116 -18.27 4.07 2.33
CA ASP A 116 -17.86 4.38 3.71
C ASP A 116 -18.97 4.09 4.75
N ASN A 117 -19.99 3.34 4.36
CA ASN A 117 -21.12 3.02 5.21
C ASN A 117 -20.82 2.02 6.34
N ASP A 118 -19.67 1.36 6.30
CA ASP A 118 -19.17 0.43 7.34
C ASP A 118 -18.27 1.12 8.39
N ALA A 119 -18.01 2.43 8.27
CA ALA A 119 -17.05 3.17 9.11
C ALA A 119 -17.24 2.97 10.62
N GLU A 120 -18.51 2.97 11.08
CA GLU A 120 -18.85 2.87 12.51
C GLU A 120 -18.87 1.43 13.05
N THR A 121 -18.77 0.42 12.16
CA THR A 121 -18.89 -0.98 12.53
C THR A 121 -17.58 -1.75 12.47
N ILE A 122 -16.46 -1.07 12.13
CA ILE A 122 -15.16 -1.70 11.99
C ILE A 122 -14.60 -2.11 13.36
N ASN A 123 -14.26 -3.38 13.49
CA ASN A 123 -13.53 -3.88 14.67
C ASN A 123 -12.03 -3.85 14.40
N TYR A 124 -11.37 -2.76 14.82
CA TYR A 124 -9.94 -2.55 14.56
C TYR A 124 -9.01 -3.57 15.23
N ASP A 125 -9.41 -4.18 16.35
CA ASP A 125 -8.64 -5.24 17.00
C ASP A 125 -8.64 -6.51 16.15
N LYS A 126 -9.79 -6.87 15.60
CA LYS A 126 -9.93 -8.00 14.69
C LYS A 126 -9.13 -7.75 13.40
N GLU A 127 -9.18 -6.54 12.86
CA GLU A 127 -8.40 -6.19 11.66
C GLU A 127 -6.89 -6.27 11.95
N LEU A 128 -6.42 -5.81 13.11
CA LEU A 128 -5.03 -5.94 13.53
C LEU A 128 -4.58 -7.41 13.58
N GLN A 129 -5.42 -8.27 14.14
CA GLN A 129 -5.15 -9.71 14.19
C GLN A 129 -5.01 -10.31 12.79
N THR A 130 -5.95 -9.99 11.90
CA THR A 130 -5.92 -10.42 10.49
C THR A 130 -4.64 -9.96 9.81
N MET A 131 -4.25 -8.70 10.02
CA MET A 131 -3.03 -8.12 9.43
C MET A 131 -1.76 -8.79 9.96
N ARG A 132 -1.71 -9.16 11.26
CA ARG A 132 -0.59 -9.93 11.83
C ARG A 132 -0.43 -11.28 11.14
N GLU A 133 -1.53 -12.00 10.94
CA GLU A 133 -1.52 -13.29 10.26
C GLU A 133 -1.10 -13.15 8.79
N ASP A 134 -1.59 -12.10 8.10
CA ASP A 134 -1.22 -11.82 6.70
C ASP A 134 0.27 -11.48 6.59
N THR A 135 0.81 -10.70 7.53
CA THR A 135 2.23 -10.36 7.59
C THR A 135 3.09 -11.62 7.75
N LEU A 136 2.71 -12.51 8.68
CA LEU A 136 3.41 -13.79 8.86
C LEU A 136 3.35 -14.68 7.61
N ARG A 137 2.22 -14.69 6.90
CA ARG A 137 2.10 -15.41 5.62
C ARG A 137 2.99 -14.81 4.53
N ALA A 138 3.05 -13.48 4.48
CA ALA A 138 3.86 -12.77 3.49
C ALA A 138 5.36 -12.92 3.71
N ASN A 139 5.81 -13.16 4.94
CA ASN A 139 7.22 -13.36 5.27
C ASN A 139 7.84 -14.53 4.49
N LYS A 140 7.09 -15.61 4.25
CA LYS A 140 7.57 -16.74 3.45
C LYS A 140 8.02 -16.36 2.04
N GLU A 141 7.30 -15.42 1.41
CA GLU A 141 7.66 -14.93 0.07
C GLU A 141 8.79 -13.88 0.15
N ARG A 142 8.82 -13.07 1.21
CA ARG A 142 9.91 -12.11 1.46
C ARG A 142 11.24 -12.82 1.63
N GLU A 143 11.29 -13.83 2.49
CA GLU A 143 12.49 -14.63 2.77
C GLU A 143 13.01 -15.36 1.52
N LYS A 144 12.10 -15.93 0.71
CA LYS A 144 12.48 -16.52 -0.60
C LYS A 144 13.07 -15.50 -1.56
N ALA A 145 12.65 -14.25 -1.48
CA ALA A 145 13.17 -13.15 -2.28
C ALA A 145 14.43 -12.49 -1.69
N GLY A 146 14.95 -13.01 -0.56
CA GLY A 146 16.16 -12.52 0.10
C GLY A 146 15.94 -11.29 0.99
N TYR A 147 14.69 -10.99 1.38
CA TYR A 147 14.36 -9.89 2.29
C TYR A 147 14.09 -10.41 3.71
N PRO A 148 14.46 -9.65 4.75
CA PRO A 148 14.18 -10.04 6.13
C PRO A 148 12.68 -10.12 6.39
N GLY A 149 12.27 -10.99 7.31
CA GLY A 149 10.91 -11.07 7.81
C GLY A 149 10.50 -9.79 8.54
N ILE A 150 9.18 -9.60 8.70
CA ILE A 150 8.57 -8.46 9.36
C ILE A 150 7.56 -8.97 10.39
N GLU A 151 7.54 -8.34 11.56
CA GLU A 151 6.51 -8.53 12.58
C GLU A 151 5.65 -7.27 12.67
N LEU A 152 4.32 -7.41 12.61
CA LEU A 152 3.39 -6.33 12.93
C LEU A 152 3.20 -6.31 14.46
N VAL A 153 3.88 -5.38 15.13
CA VAL A 153 3.83 -5.21 16.59
C VAL A 153 2.44 -4.76 17.02
N GLY A 154 1.91 -3.70 16.39
CA GLY A 154 0.60 -3.17 16.72
C GLY A 154 0.27 -1.84 16.05
N TRP A 155 -0.76 -1.20 16.60
CA TRP A 155 -1.06 0.20 16.27
C TRP A 155 -0.12 1.11 17.05
N ALA A 156 0.66 1.94 16.34
CA ALA A 156 1.32 3.10 16.94
C ALA A 156 0.27 4.23 17.13
N THR A 157 -0.66 4.38 16.19
CA THR A 157 -1.85 5.23 16.29
C THR A 157 -3.05 4.44 15.75
N PRO A 158 -4.11 4.22 16.55
CA PRO A 158 -5.30 3.48 16.11
C PRO A 158 -5.98 4.10 14.89
N PRO A 159 -6.66 3.29 14.05
CA PRO A 159 -7.35 3.80 12.87
C PRO A 159 -8.48 4.77 13.23
N ARG A 160 -8.61 5.82 12.42
CA ARG A 160 -9.66 6.83 12.50
C ARG A 160 -10.13 7.23 11.11
N TYR A 161 -11.45 7.30 10.92
CA TYR A 161 -12.08 7.80 9.70
C TYR A 161 -12.70 9.17 9.93
N ASP A 162 -12.38 10.11 9.06
CA ASP A 162 -13.01 11.43 8.99
C ASP A 162 -14.01 11.43 7.83
N LYS A 163 -15.29 11.38 8.17
CA LYS A 163 -16.40 11.34 7.21
C LYS A 163 -16.56 12.64 6.43
N ALA A 164 -16.16 13.78 7.02
CA ALA A 164 -16.29 15.08 6.37
C ALA A 164 -15.30 15.25 5.20
N THR A 165 -14.10 14.70 5.36
CA THR A 165 -13.03 14.78 4.36
C THR A 165 -12.82 13.48 3.58
N HIS A 166 -13.56 12.42 3.92
CA HIS A 166 -13.39 11.07 3.35
C HIS A 166 -11.94 10.55 3.43
N LYS A 167 -11.30 10.80 4.57
CA LYS A 167 -9.92 10.40 4.85
C LYS A 167 -9.87 9.44 6.03
N MET A 168 -9.04 8.42 5.91
CA MET A 168 -8.79 7.45 6.95
C MET A 168 -7.31 7.41 7.27
N TYR A 169 -6.93 7.36 8.55
CA TYR A 169 -5.54 7.36 8.98
C TYR A 169 -5.30 6.44 10.17
N TRP A 170 -4.13 5.83 10.18
CA TRP A 170 -3.62 5.00 11.27
C TRP A 170 -2.11 4.87 11.16
N ALA A 171 -1.46 4.52 12.26
CA ALA A 171 -0.04 4.20 12.24
C ALA A 171 0.20 2.76 12.75
N LYS A 172 1.10 2.05 12.08
CA LYS A 172 1.55 0.71 12.46
C LYS A 172 2.99 0.76 12.90
N GLU A 173 3.27 0.05 13.98
CA GLU A 173 4.62 -0.29 14.39
C GLU A 173 5.01 -1.65 13.81
N LEU A 174 6.14 -1.69 13.13
CA LEU A 174 6.66 -2.86 12.44
C LEU A 174 8.09 -3.14 12.90
N LYS A 175 8.38 -4.40 13.22
CA LYS A 175 9.72 -4.86 13.55
C LYS A 175 10.29 -5.63 12.36
N VAL A 176 11.46 -5.20 11.89
CA VAL A 176 12.23 -5.97 10.91
C VAL A 176 13.08 -6.99 11.66
N VAL A 177 13.04 -8.26 11.24
CA VAL A 177 13.85 -9.31 11.87
C VAL A 177 15.34 -8.99 11.67
N GLY A 178 16.06 -8.84 12.79
CA GLY A 178 17.48 -8.44 12.79
C GLY A 178 17.72 -6.94 12.69
N GLY A 179 16.69 -6.10 12.71
CA GLY A 179 16.84 -4.64 12.77
C GLY A 179 16.93 -4.14 14.21
N ASP A 180 17.64 -3.02 14.40
CA ASP A 180 17.91 -2.41 15.71
C ASP A 180 16.73 -1.53 16.20
N GLU A 181 15.98 -0.95 15.28
CA GLU A 181 14.83 -0.08 15.57
C GLU A 181 13.56 -0.57 14.87
N ASN A 182 12.40 -0.37 15.52
CA ASN A 182 11.11 -0.61 14.89
C ASN A 182 10.78 0.51 13.89
N SER A 183 10.15 0.14 12.81
CA SER A 183 9.71 1.06 11.75
C SER A 183 8.28 1.52 11.98
N LEU A 184 8.03 2.78 11.68
CA LEU A 184 6.72 3.41 11.65
C LEU A 184 6.16 3.41 10.22
N ASN A 185 4.94 2.95 10.06
CA ASN A 185 4.15 3.14 8.85
C ASN A 185 2.89 3.93 9.17
N TYR A 186 2.90 5.23 8.91
CA TYR A 186 1.71 6.09 9.08
C TYR A 186 0.94 6.12 7.77
N ASN A 187 -0.25 5.55 7.80
CA ASN A 187 -1.08 5.35 6.62
C ASN A 187 -2.19 6.38 6.56
N ILE A 188 -2.32 7.02 5.42
CA ILE A 188 -3.44 7.90 5.07
C ILE A 188 -4.09 7.34 3.81
N ARG A 189 -5.40 7.20 3.84
CA ARG A 189 -6.23 6.80 2.71
C ARG A 189 -7.21 7.91 2.40
N MET A 190 -7.09 8.50 1.21
CA MET A 190 -8.02 9.52 0.72
C MET A 190 -8.94 8.83 -0.29
N LEU A 191 -10.24 8.77 0.03
CA LEU A 191 -11.22 8.17 -0.87
C LEU A 191 -11.49 9.10 -2.04
N GLY A 192 -11.47 8.55 -3.24
CA GLY A 192 -11.79 9.25 -4.48
C GLY A 192 -12.93 8.57 -5.25
N ARG A 193 -13.29 9.16 -6.39
CA ARG A 193 -14.36 8.68 -7.25
C ARG A 193 -14.17 7.24 -7.73
N ARG A 194 -12.94 6.87 -8.10
CA ARG A 194 -12.64 5.58 -8.76
C ARG A 194 -11.59 4.75 -8.02
N GLY A 195 -11.23 5.15 -6.82
CA GLY A 195 -10.20 4.47 -6.05
C GLY A 195 -9.74 5.27 -4.85
N VAL A 196 -8.61 4.88 -4.31
CA VAL A 196 -8.05 5.42 -3.08
C VAL A 196 -6.64 5.93 -3.32
N LEU A 197 -6.41 7.21 -3.05
CA LEU A 197 -5.06 7.76 -3.01
C LEU A 197 -4.44 7.42 -1.65
N VAL A 198 -3.29 6.78 -1.71
CA VAL A 198 -2.57 6.27 -0.56
C VAL A 198 -1.36 7.16 -0.30
N LEU A 199 -1.29 7.70 0.88
CA LEU A 199 -0.13 8.40 1.41
C LEU A 199 0.40 7.57 2.58
N ASN A 200 1.60 7.03 2.46
CA ASN A 200 2.20 6.21 3.51
C ASN A 200 3.51 6.84 3.99
N ALA A 201 3.49 7.49 5.15
CA ALA A 201 4.73 7.98 5.77
C ALA A 201 5.49 6.81 6.38
N VAL A 202 6.77 6.72 6.02
CA VAL A 202 7.71 5.67 6.44
C VAL A 202 8.86 6.33 7.19
N ALA A 203 9.07 5.91 8.43
CA ALA A 203 10.03 6.50 9.37
C ALA A 203 10.50 5.47 10.40
N GLY A 204 11.43 5.83 11.28
CA GLY A 204 11.70 5.12 12.53
C GLY A 204 10.59 5.39 13.55
N MET A 205 10.39 4.47 14.52
CA MET A 205 9.40 4.67 15.58
C MET A 205 9.71 5.87 16.47
N SER A 206 10.98 6.21 16.65
CA SER A 206 11.44 7.43 17.35
C SER A 206 10.86 8.73 16.75
N GLN A 207 10.47 8.70 15.48
CA GLN A 207 9.95 9.86 14.74
C GLN A 207 8.41 9.98 14.76
N LEU A 208 7.69 9.14 15.52
CA LEU A 208 6.21 9.14 15.55
C LEU A 208 5.64 10.54 15.78
N GLN A 209 6.15 11.27 16.77
CA GLN A 209 5.66 12.61 17.11
C GLN A 209 5.94 13.63 15.99
N GLU A 210 7.08 13.53 15.31
CA GLU A 210 7.42 14.36 14.15
C GLU A 210 6.44 14.11 13.01
N ILE A 211 6.20 12.83 12.69
CA ILE A 211 5.25 12.43 11.63
C ILE A 211 3.83 12.90 11.95
N GLU A 212 3.33 12.69 13.18
CA GLU A 212 2.01 13.15 13.58
C GLU A 212 1.86 14.67 13.46
N SER A 213 2.90 15.41 13.79
CA SER A 213 2.95 16.87 13.63
C SER A 213 2.98 17.30 12.16
N ALA A 214 3.57 16.51 11.27
CA ALA A 214 3.66 16.80 9.83
C ALA A 214 2.37 16.41 9.06
N VAL A 215 1.59 15.45 9.58
CA VAL A 215 0.38 14.91 8.90
C VAL A 215 -0.61 16.00 8.47
N PRO A 216 -0.97 17.01 9.28
CA PRO A 216 -1.89 18.07 8.83
C PRO A 216 -1.36 18.82 7.61
N ALA A 217 -0.06 19.13 7.57
CA ALA A 217 0.56 19.80 6.42
C ALA A 217 0.55 18.89 5.19
N VAL A 218 0.89 17.60 5.34
CA VAL A 218 0.83 16.61 4.26
C VAL A 218 -0.59 16.46 3.70
N LEU A 219 -1.60 16.43 4.56
CA LEU A 219 -3.01 16.36 4.14
C LEU A 219 -3.47 17.62 3.40
N ALA A 220 -2.97 18.79 3.77
CA ALA A 220 -3.29 20.06 3.13
C ALA A 220 -2.60 20.22 1.75
N MET A 221 -1.52 19.48 1.48
CA MET A 221 -0.82 19.53 0.21
C MET A 221 -1.60 18.86 -0.93
N VAL A 222 -2.43 17.85 -0.64
CA VAL A 222 -2.93 16.90 -1.64
C VAL A 222 -4.44 17.01 -1.79
N ASP A 223 -4.90 17.33 -3.01
CA ASP A 223 -6.30 17.40 -3.36
C ASP A 223 -6.60 16.67 -4.66
N PHE A 224 -7.70 15.89 -4.67
CA PHE A 224 -8.24 15.35 -5.90
C PHE A 224 -8.71 16.46 -6.83
N GLN A 225 -8.42 16.33 -8.12
CA GLN A 225 -8.98 17.24 -9.11
C GLN A 225 -10.47 16.96 -9.35
N GLU A 226 -11.16 17.94 -9.93
CA GLU A 226 -12.54 17.79 -10.37
C GLU A 226 -12.72 16.57 -11.28
N GLY A 227 -13.79 15.81 -11.06
CA GLY A 227 -14.06 14.55 -11.73
C GLY A 227 -13.37 13.33 -11.07
N HIS A 228 -12.51 13.54 -10.05
CA HIS A 228 -11.83 12.48 -9.28
C HIS A 228 -12.17 12.47 -7.81
N ARG A 229 -12.91 13.46 -7.30
CA ARG A 229 -13.29 13.57 -5.90
C ARG A 229 -14.27 12.47 -5.49
N TYR A 230 -14.35 12.15 -4.22
CA TYR A 230 -15.32 11.20 -3.70
C TYR A 230 -16.77 11.58 -4.04
N THR A 231 -17.08 12.87 -3.96
CA THR A 231 -18.40 13.45 -4.26
C THR A 231 -18.75 13.46 -5.74
N ASP A 232 -17.79 13.22 -6.64
CA ASP A 232 -18.00 13.16 -8.10
C ASP A 232 -18.50 11.79 -8.58
N PHE A 233 -18.74 10.86 -7.65
CA PHE A 233 -19.21 9.51 -7.97
C PHE A 233 -20.54 9.52 -8.72
N ASN A 234 -20.61 8.72 -9.79
CA ASN A 234 -21.82 8.53 -10.58
C ASN A 234 -22.19 7.04 -10.64
N ALA A 235 -23.27 6.68 -9.95
CA ALA A 235 -23.70 5.29 -9.82
C ALA A 235 -24.07 4.60 -11.15
N SER A 236 -24.34 5.38 -12.22
CA SER A 236 -24.71 4.83 -13.54
C SER A 236 -23.49 4.47 -14.40
N THR A 237 -22.31 5.03 -14.10
CA THR A 237 -21.12 4.88 -14.94
C THR A 237 -19.91 4.36 -14.19
N ASP A 238 -19.83 4.57 -12.88
CA ASP A 238 -18.65 4.28 -12.11
C ASP A 238 -18.72 2.88 -11.47
N LYS A 239 -17.57 2.23 -11.43
CA LYS A 239 -17.42 0.95 -10.73
C LYS A 239 -17.38 1.17 -9.22
N VAL A 240 -18.15 0.42 -8.48
CA VAL A 240 -18.06 0.34 -7.03
C VAL A 240 -17.01 -0.71 -6.65
N ALA A 241 -16.17 -0.40 -5.66
CA ALA A 241 -15.24 -1.37 -5.09
C ALA A 241 -16.01 -2.53 -4.45
N THR A 242 -15.42 -3.72 -4.46
CA THR A 242 -16.03 -4.92 -3.88
C THR A 242 -15.81 -5.04 -2.36
N TYR A 243 -15.26 -4.01 -1.74
CA TYR A 243 -14.91 -3.95 -0.33
C TYR A 243 -15.21 -2.55 0.23
N GLY A 244 -15.32 -2.43 1.55
CA GLY A 244 -15.51 -1.20 2.30
C GLY A 244 -14.25 -0.76 3.04
N LEU A 245 -14.40 0.15 4.02
CA LEU A 245 -13.29 0.74 4.78
C LEU A 245 -12.50 -0.28 5.60
N ALA A 246 -13.16 -1.30 6.17
CA ALA A 246 -12.47 -2.34 6.94
C ALA A 246 -11.34 -2.98 6.14
N ALA A 247 -11.57 -3.27 4.87
CA ALA A 247 -10.55 -3.85 4.00
C ALA A 247 -9.41 -2.90 3.64
N LEU A 248 -9.63 -1.58 3.67
CA LEU A 248 -8.55 -0.60 3.50
C LEU A 248 -7.58 -0.65 4.68
N VAL A 249 -8.08 -0.81 5.90
CA VAL A 249 -7.25 -0.98 7.10
C VAL A 249 -6.46 -2.28 7.02
N ALA A 250 -7.11 -3.38 6.67
CA ALA A 250 -6.50 -4.70 6.53
C ALA A 250 -5.49 -4.80 5.38
N GLY A 251 -5.42 -3.78 4.50
CA GLY A 251 -4.46 -3.74 3.38
C GLY A 251 -5.02 -4.27 2.06
N GLY A 252 -6.31 -4.07 1.78
CA GLY A 252 -6.99 -4.26 0.46
C GLY A 252 -6.78 -5.59 -0.29
N LEU A 253 -5.58 -6.14 -0.21
CA LEU A 253 -5.18 -7.40 -0.86
C LEU A 253 -5.73 -8.65 -0.16
N ALA A 254 -5.97 -8.60 1.15
CA ALA A 254 -6.62 -9.68 1.88
C ALA A 254 -8.09 -9.84 1.42
N ALA A 255 -8.76 -8.71 1.17
CA ALA A 255 -10.09 -8.71 0.58
C ALA A 255 -10.09 -9.27 -0.86
N LYS A 256 -9.08 -8.89 -1.68
CA LYS A 256 -8.90 -9.44 -3.03
C LYS A 256 -8.62 -10.95 -3.00
N ALA A 257 -7.78 -11.42 -2.09
CA ALA A 257 -7.50 -12.86 -1.94
C ALA A 257 -8.72 -13.66 -1.45
N GLY A 258 -9.53 -13.08 -0.57
CA GLY A 258 -10.80 -13.66 -0.11
C GLY A 258 -11.82 -13.77 -1.24
N LEU A 259 -11.94 -12.73 -2.07
CA LEU A 259 -12.80 -12.72 -3.27
C LEU A 259 -12.35 -13.75 -4.30
N PHE A 260 -11.05 -13.89 -4.55
CA PHE A 260 -10.53 -14.93 -5.46
C PHE A 260 -10.78 -16.34 -4.92
N LYS A 261 -10.66 -16.56 -3.59
CA LYS A 261 -11.05 -17.85 -2.98
C LYS A 261 -12.54 -18.11 -3.15
N GLY A 262 -13.39 -17.11 -2.88
CA GLY A 262 -14.85 -17.23 -3.08
C GLY A 262 -15.21 -17.50 -4.54
N LEU A 263 -14.59 -16.78 -5.48
CA LEU A 263 -14.77 -16.98 -6.92
C LEU A 263 -14.28 -18.36 -7.36
N LEU A 264 -13.13 -18.81 -6.87
CA LEU A 264 -12.60 -20.14 -7.16
C LEU A 264 -13.53 -21.24 -6.65
N VAL A 265 -14.05 -21.11 -5.42
CA VAL A 265 -15.04 -22.04 -4.86
C VAL A 265 -16.32 -22.03 -5.68
N ALA A 266 -16.83 -20.86 -6.10
CA ALA A 266 -17.99 -20.74 -6.97
C ALA A 266 -17.77 -21.37 -8.35
N LEU A 267 -16.59 -21.16 -8.96
CA LEU A 267 -16.21 -21.79 -10.22
C LEU A 267 -16.08 -23.31 -10.10
N LEU A 268 -15.51 -23.82 -9.00
CA LEU A 268 -15.43 -25.25 -8.73
C LEU A 268 -16.81 -25.88 -8.49
N ALA A 269 -17.71 -25.17 -7.81
CA ALA A 269 -19.11 -25.58 -7.64
C ALA A 269 -19.85 -25.55 -8.98
N ALA A 270 -19.69 -24.52 -9.80
CA ALA A 270 -20.26 -24.40 -11.14
C ALA A 270 -19.76 -25.52 -12.07
N LYS A 271 -18.48 -25.90 -11.98
CA LYS A 271 -17.92 -27.03 -12.75
C LYS A 271 -18.64 -28.34 -12.43
N LYS A 272 -18.97 -28.59 -11.14
CA LYS A 272 -19.77 -29.76 -10.76
C LYS A 272 -21.17 -29.74 -11.36
N LEU A 273 -21.85 -28.55 -11.33
CA LEU A 273 -23.18 -28.39 -11.92
C LEU A 273 -23.16 -28.58 -13.44
N VAL A 274 -22.16 -28.09 -14.13
CA VAL A 274 -21.98 -28.27 -15.58
C VAL A 274 -21.78 -29.75 -15.91
N ILE A 275 -20.96 -30.49 -15.15
CA ILE A 275 -20.76 -31.93 -15.34
C ILE A 275 -22.08 -32.70 -15.12
N VAL A 276 -22.82 -32.39 -14.05
CA VAL A 276 -24.10 -33.01 -13.76
C VAL A 276 -25.13 -32.70 -14.87
N GLY A 277 -25.14 -31.45 -15.34
CA GLY A 277 -25.98 -31.03 -16.46
C GLY A 277 -25.65 -31.76 -17.75
N PHE A 278 -24.38 -31.96 -18.06
CA PHE A 278 -23.92 -32.75 -19.23
C PHE A 278 -24.33 -34.22 -19.14
N LEU A 279 -24.17 -34.83 -17.97
CA LEU A 279 -24.56 -36.22 -17.74
C LEU A 279 -26.08 -36.40 -17.83
N ALA A 280 -26.84 -35.45 -17.29
CA ALA A 280 -28.30 -35.46 -17.39
C ALA A 280 -28.78 -35.29 -18.85
N ALA A 281 -28.16 -34.36 -19.60
CA ALA A 281 -28.45 -34.16 -21.02
C ALA A 281 -28.09 -35.40 -21.87
N ALA A 282 -26.93 -36.02 -21.62
CA ALA A 282 -26.51 -37.24 -22.28
C ALA A 282 -27.47 -38.43 -21.98
N ALA A 283 -27.90 -38.57 -20.73
CA ALA A 283 -28.90 -39.58 -20.34
C ALA A 283 -30.27 -39.32 -20.98
N TRP A 284 -30.71 -38.06 -21.07
CA TRP A 284 -31.93 -37.66 -21.75
C TRP A 284 -31.87 -37.95 -23.25
N LEU A 285 -30.77 -37.59 -23.92
CA LEU A 285 -30.56 -37.89 -25.35
C LEU A 285 -30.58 -39.40 -25.61
N LYS A 286 -29.90 -40.21 -24.77
CA LYS A 286 -29.92 -41.66 -24.86
C LYS A 286 -31.36 -42.24 -24.69
N LYS A 287 -32.19 -41.64 -23.82
CA LYS A 287 -33.56 -42.05 -23.62
C LYS A 287 -34.48 -41.67 -24.80
N VAL A 288 -34.22 -40.51 -25.42
CA VAL A 288 -35.03 -40.00 -26.55
C VAL A 288 -34.67 -40.69 -27.88
N PHE A 289 -33.38 -40.92 -28.12
CA PHE A 289 -32.85 -41.42 -29.38
C PHE A 289 -32.46 -42.91 -29.33
N GLY A 290 -32.40 -43.53 -28.14
CA GLY A 290 -32.03 -44.95 -27.95
C GLY A 290 -33.18 -45.96 -28.07
N LYS A 291 -34.41 -45.54 -28.52
CA LYS A 291 -35.50 -46.45 -28.87
C LYS A 291 -35.69 -46.48 -30.38
N LYS A 292 -34.82 -47.24 -31.05
CA LYS A 292 -35.07 -47.83 -32.35
C LYS A 292 -34.21 -49.10 -32.45
N GLU A 293 -34.77 -50.19 -31.97
CA GLU A 293 -34.68 -51.52 -32.54
C GLU A 293 -35.76 -52.37 -31.89
#